data_a5d94cd000cd70c59698ae8da2ddaf2c
#
_entry.id   a5d94cd000cd70c59698ae8da2ddaf2c
#
_cell.length_a   1.000
_cell.length_b   1.000
_cell.length_c   1.000
_cell.angle_alpha   90.00
_cell.angle_beta   90.00
_cell.angle_gamma   90.00
#
_symmetry.space_group_name_H-M   'P 1'
#
loop_
_entity.id
_entity.type
_entity.pdbx_description
1 polymer ?
#
loop_
_entity_poly.entity_id
_entity_poly.type
_entity_poly.pdbx_seq_one_letter_code
_entity_poly.pdbx_strand_id
1 'polypeptide(L)'
;MRNNKKGFTLVELLVVIAILAILASVAVVGYTAFIEKAERSNAQTELHQLETSVEANLMVGEDTVLGTGTDNVTVYVGILNDVVTVLYDVPGATANDPAVPTAYTGTVTLEGDFAGLLAGGTLTATSNGLSYTETGWTTPETVEFNK
;
A
#
# COMPACT_ATOMS: atom_id res chain seq x y z
N MET A 1 16.22 43.21 52.24
CA MET A 1 16.08 43.17 50.76
C MET A 1 14.70 42.59 50.41
N ARG A 2 13.78 43.41 49.87
CA ARG A 2 12.46 42.92 49.43
C ARG A 2 12.62 42.44 47.99
N ASN A 3 12.53 41.12 47.76
CA ASN A 3 12.47 40.52 46.46
C ASN A 3 11.07 40.78 45.87
N ASN A 4 10.97 41.71 44.90
CA ASN A 4 9.77 41.92 44.09
C ASN A 4 9.66 40.77 43.10
N LYS A 5 8.96 39.72 43.46
CA LYS A 5 8.56 38.67 42.49
C LYS A 5 7.41 39.27 41.68
N LYS A 6 7.71 39.63 40.43
CA LYS A 6 6.67 39.98 39.43
C LYS A 6 5.95 38.67 39.07
N GLY A 7 4.69 38.57 39.38
CA GLY A 7 3.83 37.45 38.99
C GLY A 7 3.28 37.71 37.60
N PHE A 8 3.00 36.64 36.88
CA PHE A 8 2.28 36.68 35.60
C PHE A 8 0.86 37.22 35.78
N THR A 9 0.41 38.05 34.86
CA THR A 9 -0.97 38.55 34.89
C THR A 9 -1.90 37.50 34.20
N LEU A 10 -3.15 37.45 34.63
CA LEU A 10 -4.16 36.56 34.04
C LEU A 10 -4.34 36.82 32.53
N VAL A 11 -4.20 38.09 32.11
CA VAL A 11 -4.30 38.50 30.72
C VAL A 11 -3.15 37.98 29.88
N GLU A 12 -1.91 37.98 30.39
CA GLU A 12 -0.77 37.39 29.69
C GLU A 12 -0.96 35.89 29.40
N LEU A 13 -1.47 35.16 30.39
CA LEU A 13 -1.76 33.74 30.23
C LEU A 13 -2.88 33.51 29.21
N LEU A 14 -3.94 34.31 29.23
CA LEU A 14 -5.06 34.22 28.32
C LEU A 14 -4.65 34.47 26.87
N VAL A 15 -3.81 35.48 26.64
CA VAL A 15 -3.28 35.78 25.30
C VAL A 15 -2.42 34.64 24.76
N VAL A 16 -1.56 34.05 25.58
CA VAL A 16 -0.70 32.92 25.20
C VAL A 16 -1.53 31.70 24.78
N ILE A 17 -2.55 31.30 25.57
CA ILE A 17 -3.39 30.17 25.20
C ILE A 17 -4.23 30.44 23.96
N ALA A 18 -4.68 31.70 23.74
CA ALA A 18 -5.40 32.06 22.51
C ALA A 18 -4.52 31.92 21.26
N ILE A 19 -3.27 32.37 21.33
CA ILE A 19 -2.31 32.20 20.22
C ILE A 19 -1.98 30.73 19.99
N LEU A 20 -1.74 29.97 21.05
CA LEU A 20 -1.48 28.54 20.95
C LEU A 20 -2.66 27.77 20.32
N ALA A 21 -3.90 28.13 20.66
CA ALA A 21 -5.09 27.52 20.07
C ALA A 21 -5.19 27.75 18.55
N ILE A 22 -4.88 28.98 18.10
CA ILE A 22 -4.85 29.30 16.67
C ILE A 22 -3.75 28.51 15.96
N LEU A 23 -2.53 28.50 16.51
CA LEU A 23 -1.42 27.76 15.91
C LEU A 23 -1.69 26.25 15.85
N ALA A 24 -2.26 25.68 16.92
CA ALA A 24 -2.63 24.27 16.97
C ALA A 24 -3.67 23.91 15.88
N SER A 25 -4.66 24.78 15.66
CA SER A 25 -5.70 24.49 14.65
C SER A 25 -5.15 24.41 13.22
N VAL A 26 -4.16 25.21 12.88
CA VAL A 26 -3.49 25.17 11.56
C VAL A 26 -2.53 23.99 11.45
N ALA A 27 -1.83 23.66 12.53
CA ALA A 27 -0.86 22.57 12.57
C ALA A 27 -1.50 21.20 12.30
N VAL A 28 -2.70 20.92 12.83
CA VAL A 28 -3.38 19.64 12.68
C VAL A 28 -3.70 19.35 11.20
N VAL A 29 -4.23 20.33 10.45
CA VAL A 29 -4.58 20.16 9.04
C VAL A 29 -3.34 19.89 8.17
N GLY A 30 -2.23 20.58 8.45
CA GLY A 30 -0.96 20.36 7.74
C GLY A 30 -0.35 19.00 8.04
N TYR A 31 -0.48 18.53 9.28
CA TYR A 31 0.06 17.25 9.70
C TYR A 31 -0.63 16.06 9.04
N THR A 32 -1.96 16.04 8.96
CA THR A 32 -2.71 14.94 8.32
C THR A 32 -2.39 14.83 6.83
N ALA A 33 -2.29 15.95 6.11
CA ALA A 33 -1.90 15.94 4.69
C ALA A 33 -0.45 15.46 4.48
N PHE A 34 0.44 15.74 5.43
CA PHE A 34 1.81 15.26 5.37
C PHE A 34 1.90 13.74 5.60
N ILE A 35 1.15 13.21 6.56
CA ILE A 35 1.10 11.76 6.83
C ILE A 35 0.56 11.01 5.61
N GLU A 36 -0.58 11.43 5.03
CA GLU A 36 -1.13 10.79 3.83
C GLU A 36 -0.10 10.76 2.67
N LYS A 37 0.62 11.87 2.48
CA LYS A 37 1.65 11.92 1.44
C LYS A 37 2.83 10.99 1.71
N ALA A 38 3.22 10.82 2.98
CA ALA A 38 4.26 9.89 3.38
C ALA A 38 3.83 8.42 3.19
N GLU A 39 2.60 8.08 3.56
CA GLU A 39 2.00 6.75 3.36
C GLU A 39 1.94 6.40 1.87
N ARG A 40 1.48 7.32 1.01
CA ARG A 40 1.49 7.13 -0.44
C ARG A 40 2.90 6.90 -1.00
N SER A 41 3.88 7.67 -0.55
CA SER A 41 5.27 7.51 -0.99
C SER A 41 5.86 6.17 -0.57
N ASN A 42 5.51 5.67 0.61
CA ASN A 42 5.91 4.35 1.06
C ASN A 42 5.26 3.25 0.21
N ALA A 43 3.95 3.33 0.00
CA ALA A 43 3.21 2.38 -0.82
C ALA A 43 3.74 2.34 -2.26
N GLN A 44 4.06 3.48 -2.87
CA GLN A 44 4.70 3.52 -4.20
C GLN A 44 6.05 2.81 -4.21
N THR A 45 6.85 3.00 -3.16
CA THR A 45 8.15 2.34 -3.04
C THR A 45 7.99 0.82 -2.92
N GLU A 46 7.05 0.35 -2.12
CA GLU A 46 6.76 -1.06 -1.91
C GLU A 46 6.17 -1.72 -3.17
N LEU A 47 5.25 -1.05 -3.87
CA LEU A 47 4.74 -1.49 -5.16
C LEU A 47 5.85 -1.61 -6.20
N HIS A 48 6.76 -0.65 -6.25
CA HIS A 48 7.88 -0.70 -7.19
C HIS A 48 8.90 -1.80 -6.86
N GLN A 49 9.10 -2.11 -5.58
CA GLN A 49 9.91 -3.27 -5.17
C GLN A 49 9.28 -4.57 -5.65
N LEU A 50 7.97 -4.71 -5.50
CA LEU A 50 7.22 -5.87 -5.96
C LEU A 50 7.29 -5.99 -7.50
N GLU A 51 7.05 -4.91 -8.24
CA GLU A 51 7.18 -4.85 -9.69
C GLU A 51 8.56 -5.32 -10.16
N THR A 52 9.62 -4.75 -9.58
CA THR A 52 11.01 -5.10 -9.94
C THR A 52 11.31 -6.58 -9.68
N SER A 53 10.79 -7.14 -8.58
CA SER A 53 10.97 -8.56 -8.25
C SER A 53 10.23 -9.47 -9.22
N VAL A 54 9.00 -9.10 -9.60
CA VAL A 54 8.22 -9.80 -10.62
C VAL A 54 8.93 -9.78 -11.96
N GLU A 55 9.39 -8.62 -12.41
CA GLU A 55 10.11 -8.50 -13.68
C GLU A 55 11.40 -9.32 -13.71
N ALA A 56 12.15 -9.33 -12.59
CA ALA A 56 13.38 -10.10 -12.49
C ALA A 56 13.13 -11.61 -12.63
N ASN A 57 12.07 -12.14 -12.01
CA ASN A 57 11.69 -13.55 -12.11
C ASN A 57 11.20 -13.91 -13.51
N LEU A 58 10.37 -13.06 -14.10
CA LEU A 58 9.89 -13.26 -15.47
C LEU A 58 11.03 -13.26 -16.50
N MET A 59 12.11 -12.50 -16.28
CA MET A 59 13.28 -12.50 -17.15
C MET A 59 14.02 -13.84 -17.16
N VAL A 60 13.96 -14.60 -16.08
CA VAL A 60 14.54 -15.96 -15.99
C VAL A 60 13.51 -17.05 -16.33
N GLY A 61 12.28 -16.67 -16.68
CA GLY A 61 11.22 -17.58 -17.09
C GLY A 61 10.49 -18.24 -15.91
N GLU A 62 10.52 -17.63 -14.73
CA GLU A 62 9.84 -18.11 -13.54
C GLU A 62 8.63 -17.25 -13.21
N ASP A 63 7.53 -17.90 -12.81
CA ASP A 63 6.37 -17.22 -12.29
C ASP A 63 6.64 -16.72 -10.86
N THR A 64 6.05 -15.58 -10.51
CA THR A 64 6.20 -15.00 -9.18
C THR A 64 4.95 -15.19 -8.36
N VAL A 65 5.02 -16.00 -7.32
CA VAL A 65 3.91 -16.16 -6.36
C VAL A 65 3.80 -14.89 -5.51
N LEU A 66 2.62 -14.26 -5.55
CA LEU A 66 2.32 -13.08 -4.76
C LEU A 66 1.80 -13.44 -3.37
N GLY A 67 0.93 -14.44 -3.31
CA GLY A 67 0.28 -14.86 -2.07
C GLY A 67 -1.09 -15.48 -2.29
N THR A 68 -2.01 -15.24 -1.35
CA THR A 68 -3.34 -15.85 -1.35
C THR A 68 -4.41 -14.84 -1.74
N GLY A 69 -5.25 -15.22 -2.69
CA GLY A 69 -6.42 -14.47 -3.12
C GLY A 69 -7.68 -14.82 -2.33
N THR A 70 -8.80 -14.24 -2.73
CA THR A 70 -10.14 -14.62 -2.25
C THR A 70 -10.36 -16.11 -2.54
N ASP A 71 -11.08 -16.83 -1.65
CA ASP A 71 -11.34 -18.29 -1.74
C ASP A 71 -10.09 -19.18 -1.60
N ASN A 72 -9.02 -18.69 -0.97
CA ASN A 72 -7.77 -19.41 -0.73
C ASN A 72 -7.08 -19.91 -2.02
N VAL A 73 -7.21 -19.18 -3.09
CA VAL A 73 -6.47 -19.45 -4.33
C VAL A 73 -5.06 -18.86 -4.26
N THR A 74 -4.06 -19.58 -4.78
CA THR A 74 -2.71 -19.03 -4.92
C THR A 74 -2.68 -18.05 -6.09
N VAL A 75 -2.28 -16.82 -5.83
CA VAL A 75 -2.16 -15.77 -6.84
C VAL A 75 -0.70 -15.58 -7.21
N TYR A 76 -0.41 -15.56 -8.50
CA TYR A 76 0.94 -15.37 -9.03
C TYR A 76 0.94 -14.50 -10.29
N VAL A 77 2.08 -13.96 -10.63
CA VAL A 77 2.30 -13.24 -11.89
C VAL A 77 3.06 -14.15 -12.84
N GLY A 78 2.51 -14.33 -14.02
CA GLY A 78 3.09 -15.16 -15.05
C GLY A 78 2.80 -14.61 -16.46
N ILE A 79 3.17 -15.35 -17.48
CA ILE A 79 2.94 -14.97 -18.88
C ILE A 79 1.79 -15.80 -19.45
N LEU A 80 0.73 -15.12 -19.88
CA LEU A 80 -0.40 -15.72 -20.56
C LEU A 80 -0.56 -15.10 -21.97
N ASN A 81 -0.43 -15.92 -23.03
CA ASN A 81 -0.50 -15.46 -24.41
C ASN A 81 0.45 -14.29 -24.73
N ASP A 82 1.69 -14.39 -24.29
CA ASP A 82 2.73 -13.36 -24.43
C ASP A 82 2.44 -12.03 -23.69
N VAL A 83 1.52 -12.04 -22.74
CA VAL A 83 1.19 -10.89 -21.89
C VAL A 83 1.43 -11.24 -20.45
N VAL A 84 2.10 -10.35 -19.71
CA VAL A 84 2.26 -10.48 -18.27
C VAL A 84 0.89 -10.29 -17.62
N THR A 85 0.47 -11.28 -16.85
CA THR A 85 -0.89 -11.35 -16.32
C THR A 85 -0.85 -11.83 -14.87
N VAL A 86 -1.70 -11.27 -14.02
CA VAL A 86 -1.95 -11.83 -12.69
C VAL A 86 -2.87 -13.02 -12.85
N LEU A 87 -2.42 -14.17 -12.40
CA LEU A 87 -3.05 -15.47 -12.56
C LEU A 87 -3.39 -16.07 -11.19
N TYR A 88 -4.20 -17.10 -11.17
CA TYR A 88 -4.45 -17.86 -9.96
C TYR A 88 -4.46 -19.37 -10.24
N ASP A 89 -4.09 -20.12 -9.23
CA ASP A 89 -4.17 -21.57 -9.25
C ASP A 89 -5.36 -22.05 -8.39
N VAL A 90 -6.18 -22.91 -8.93
CA VAL A 90 -7.35 -23.45 -8.24
C VAL A 90 -6.90 -24.60 -7.33
N PRO A 91 -7.15 -24.55 -6.01
CA PRO A 91 -6.79 -25.63 -5.11
C PRO A 91 -7.45 -26.96 -5.54
N GLY A 92 -6.62 -27.96 -5.84
CA GLY A 92 -7.09 -29.29 -6.25
C GLY A 92 -7.08 -29.56 -7.74
N ALA A 93 -6.65 -28.63 -8.59
CA ALA A 93 -6.28 -28.92 -9.96
C ALA A 93 -5.08 -29.90 -9.95
N THR A 94 -5.26 -31.10 -10.49
CA THR A 94 -4.15 -32.04 -10.64
C THR A 94 -3.28 -31.64 -11.81
N ALA A 95 -1.97 -31.89 -11.73
CA ALA A 95 -0.96 -31.56 -12.75
C ALA A 95 -1.26 -32.07 -14.17
N ASN A 96 -2.36 -32.80 -14.37
CA ASN A 96 -2.84 -33.30 -15.66
C ASN A 96 -4.13 -32.64 -16.14
N ASP A 97 -4.69 -31.71 -15.39
CA ASP A 97 -5.76 -30.84 -15.90
C ASP A 97 -5.08 -29.55 -16.34
N PRO A 98 -4.98 -29.26 -17.64
CA PRO A 98 -4.55 -27.95 -18.08
C PRO A 98 -5.70 -26.98 -17.80
N ALA A 99 -5.89 -26.65 -16.53
CA ALA A 99 -6.67 -25.49 -16.14
C ALA A 99 -5.98 -24.32 -16.85
N VAL A 100 -6.60 -23.83 -17.91
CA VAL A 100 -6.11 -22.68 -18.66
C VAL A 100 -5.88 -21.59 -17.63
N PRO A 101 -4.64 -21.09 -17.47
CA PRO A 101 -4.37 -20.02 -16.54
C PRO A 101 -5.38 -18.92 -16.75
N THR A 102 -6.14 -18.59 -15.74
CA THR A 102 -7.21 -17.59 -15.83
C THR A 102 -6.73 -16.33 -15.13
N ALA A 103 -6.93 -15.18 -15.77
CA ALA A 103 -6.59 -13.90 -15.17
C ALA A 103 -7.35 -13.73 -13.84
N TYR A 104 -6.62 -13.39 -12.79
CA TYR A 104 -7.19 -13.15 -11.47
C TYR A 104 -7.54 -11.68 -11.31
N THR A 105 -8.73 -11.44 -10.80
CA THR A 105 -9.18 -10.12 -10.37
C THR A 105 -9.80 -10.23 -8.99
N GLY A 106 -9.20 -9.59 -7.99
CA GLY A 106 -9.68 -9.67 -6.62
C GLY A 106 -8.62 -9.25 -5.61
N THR A 107 -8.98 -9.31 -4.34
CA THR A 107 -8.05 -8.96 -3.24
C THR A 107 -6.96 -10.01 -3.12
N VAL A 108 -5.73 -9.57 -2.90
CA VAL A 108 -4.55 -10.41 -2.70
C VAL A 108 -3.94 -10.11 -1.33
N THR A 109 -3.67 -11.16 -0.58
CA THR A 109 -2.86 -11.09 0.64
C THR A 109 -1.45 -11.56 0.30
N LEU A 110 -0.48 -10.68 0.42
CA LEU A 110 0.92 -10.98 0.10
C LEU A 110 1.52 -11.95 1.13
N GLU A 111 2.27 -12.92 0.63
CA GLU A 111 2.91 -13.97 1.43
C GLU A 111 4.36 -14.21 0.98
N GLY A 112 5.08 -15.06 1.69
CA GLY A 112 6.45 -15.42 1.35
C GLY A 112 7.40 -14.22 1.38
N ASP A 113 8.11 -13.98 0.30
CA ASP A 113 9.10 -12.91 0.16
C ASP A 113 8.47 -11.50 0.16
N PHE A 114 7.17 -11.41 -0.09
CA PHE A 114 6.40 -10.16 -0.10
C PHE A 114 5.57 -9.95 1.17
N ALA A 115 5.62 -10.88 2.12
CA ALA A 115 4.89 -10.78 3.38
C ALA A 115 5.28 -9.50 4.13
N GLY A 116 4.28 -8.70 4.49
CA GLY A 116 4.46 -7.44 5.20
C GLY A 116 4.61 -6.20 4.32
N LEU A 117 4.79 -6.33 3.01
CA LEU A 117 4.62 -5.20 2.10
C LEU A 117 3.15 -4.81 2.03
N LEU A 118 2.86 -3.52 1.89
CA LEU A 118 1.52 -2.99 1.71
C LEU A 118 0.52 -3.39 2.83
N ALA A 119 1.04 -3.59 4.05
CA ALA A 119 0.27 -4.12 5.17
C ALA A 119 -0.81 -3.17 5.72
N GLY A 120 -0.76 -1.88 5.36
CA GLY A 120 -1.69 -0.85 5.85
C GLY A 120 -3.02 -0.80 5.13
N GLY A 121 -3.16 -1.44 3.97
CA GLY A 121 -4.33 -1.29 3.10
C GLY A 121 -4.77 -2.57 2.41
N THR A 122 -5.43 -2.39 1.29
CA THR A 122 -5.96 -3.48 0.46
C THR A 122 -5.27 -3.49 -0.89
N LEU A 123 -4.65 -4.61 -1.22
CA LEU A 123 -4.10 -4.89 -2.53
C LEU A 123 -5.12 -5.66 -3.37
N THR A 124 -5.38 -5.19 -4.56
CA THR A 124 -6.32 -5.81 -5.49
C THR A 124 -5.61 -6.10 -6.81
N ALA A 125 -5.72 -7.32 -7.28
CA ALA A 125 -5.25 -7.69 -8.61
C ALA A 125 -6.21 -7.16 -9.67
N THR A 126 -5.64 -6.68 -10.76
CA THR A 126 -6.31 -6.32 -12.02
C THR A 126 -5.84 -7.28 -13.11
N SER A 127 -6.39 -7.18 -14.32
CA SER A 127 -6.04 -8.11 -15.41
C SER A 127 -4.53 -8.13 -15.75
N ASN A 128 -3.83 -7.03 -15.57
CA ASN A 128 -2.43 -6.85 -15.96
C ASN A 128 -1.58 -6.12 -14.92
N GLY A 129 -2.03 -6.05 -13.69
CA GLY A 129 -1.30 -5.32 -12.65
C GLY A 129 -1.92 -5.43 -11.27
N LEU A 130 -1.50 -4.53 -10.39
CA LEU A 130 -1.96 -4.44 -9.02
C LEU A 130 -2.41 -3.03 -8.69
N SER A 131 -3.39 -2.92 -7.82
CA SER A 131 -3.95 -1.67 -7.31
C SER A 131 -3.97 -1.71 -5.80
N TYR A 132 -3.37 -0.73 -5.15
CA TYR A 132 -3.31 -0.64 -3.69
C TYR A 132 -4.03 0.61 -3.19
N THR A 133 -4.79 0.46 -2.12
CA THR A 133 -5.50 1.56 -1.46
C THR A 133 -5.53 1.39 0.05
N GLU A 134 -5.47 2.50 0.77
CA GLU A 134 -5.68 2.56 2.22
C GLU A 134 -6.96 3.31 2.58
N THR A 135 -7.39 3.15 3.83
CA THR A 135 -8.58 3.83 4.35
C THR A 135 -8.41 5.35 4.27
N GLY A 136 -9.33 6.00 3.56
CA GLY A 136 -9.32 7.46 3.38
C GLY A 136 -8.70 7.95 2.07
N TRP A 137 -8.06 7.08 1.30
CA TRP A 137 -7.54 7.44 -0.01
C TRP A 137 -8.68 7.58 -1.04
N THR A 138 -8.63 8.62 -1.84
CA THR A 138 -9.59 8.88 -2.92
C THR A 138 -9.22 8.19 -4.23
N THR A 139 -7.92 7.90 -4.40
CA THR A 139 -7.37 7.24 -5.60
C THR A 139 -6.37 6.17 -5.17
N PRO A 140 -6.44 4.97 -5.75
CA PRO A 140 -5.44 3.94 -5.49
C PRO A 140 -4.10 4.28 -6.15
N GLU A 141 -3.02 3.68 -5.63
CA GLU A 141 -1.75 3.57 -6.34
C GLU A 141 -1.76 2.28 -7.17
N THR A 142 -1.28 2.35 -8.40
CA THR A 142 -1.33 1.21 -9.33
C THR A 142 0.03 0.93 -9.95
N VAL A 143 0.30 -0.34 -10.17
CA VAL A 143 1.41 -0.83 -10.98
C VAL A 143 0.86 -1.72 -12.09
N GLU A 144 1.36 -1.56 -13.30
CA GLU A 144 1.01 -2.40 -14.45
C GLU A 144 2.26 -3.17 -14.89
N PHE A 145 2.10 -4.47 -15.05
CA PHE A 145 3.16 -5.34 -15.57
C PHE A 145 3.12 -5.27 -17.10
N ASN A 146 3.89 -4.37 -17.65
CA ASN A 146 4.01 -4.21 -19.11
C ASN A 146 5.24 -4.95 -19.64
N LYS A 147 5.02 -5.81 -20.61
CA LYS A 147 6.06 -6.29 -21.51
C LYS A 147 5.69 -6.03 -22.93
#